data_99f0104a5c2dfbc7cbb00b99d5b90ee6
#
_entry.id   99f0104a5c2dfbc7cbb00b99d5b90ee6
#
_cell.length_a   1.000
_cell.length_b   1.000
_cell.length_c   1.000
_cell.angle_alpha   90.00
_cell.angle_beta   90.00
_cell.angle_gamma   90.00
#
_symmetry.space_group_name_H-M   'P 1'
#
loop_
_entity.id
_entity.type
_entity.pdbx_description
1 polymer ?
#
loop_
_entity_poly.entity_id
_entity_poly.type
_entity_poly.pdbx_seq_one_letter_code
_entity_poly.pdbx_strand_id
1 'polypeptide(L)'
;QSKLMNCKTVLLKDLVLGEKGSYGIGAPAVDYDPKKYTYLRITDINDDGSINTNGLKSVDAEDAYKYILQENDIVFARTGASTGKTYFYQPQDGTLVYAGFLIKFSIDPRKVNPRLLKYITHSQEYYNWVRSFDTGGTRGNINAVTFANMPITLPNRATQDKIVAILSSLDDKIELNRRINANL
;
A
#
# COMPACT_ATOMS: atom_id res chain seq x y z
N GLN A 1 -22.19 -11.39 -26.84
CA GLN A 1 -22.72 -10.39 -25.89
C GLN A 1 -21.89 -10.49 -24.61
N SER A 2 -20.99 -9.50 -24.42
CA SER A 2 -20.23 -9.32 -23.19
C SER A 2 -21.21 -9.06 -22.05
N LYS A 3 -21.33 -10.01 -21.12
CA LYS A 3 -22.00 -9.78 -19.84
C LYS A 3 -21.17 -8.70 -19.15
N LEU A 4 -21.62 -7.44 -19.21
CA LEU A 4 -21.07 -6.35 -18.43
C LEU A 4 -20.96 -6.82 -16.96
N MET A 5 -19.76 -6.95 -16.46
CA MET A 5 -19.54 -7.28 -15.05
C MET A 5 -20.26 -6.20 -14.24
N ASN A 6 -21.19 -6.61 -13.38
CA ASN A 6 -21.89 -5.71 -12.47
C ASN A 6 -20.84 -5.16 -11.48
N CYS A 7 -20.23 -4.02 -11.81
CA CYS A 7 -19.28 -3.33 -10.96
C CYS A 7 -20.01 -2.29 -10.11
N LYS A 8 -19.56 -2.11 -8.87
CA LYS A 8 -20.05 -1.09 -7.94
C LYS A 8 -18.90 -0.15 -7.58
N THR A 9 -19.14 1.15 -7.66
CA THR A 9 -18.20 2.15 -7.14
C THR A 9 -18.52 2.46 -5.68
N VAL A 10 -17.52 2.38 -4.83
CA VAL A 10 -17.55 2.66 -3.39
C VAL A 10 -16.37 3.56 -3.04
N LEU A 11 -16.35 4.13 -1.83
CA LEU A 11 -15.20 4.89 -1.35
C LEU A 11 -14.26 3.99 -0.54
N LEU A 12 -12.95 4.30 -0.52
CA LEU A 12 -11.98 3.51 0.26
C LEU A 12 -12.42 3.36 1.72
N LYS A 13 -12.95 4.42 2.35
CA LYS A 13 -13.46 4.38 3.74
C LYS A 13 -14.54 3.34 3.96
N ASP A 14 -15.32 3.00 2.93
CA ASP A 14 -16.38 1.98 3.03
C ASP A 14 -15.81 0.55 3.11
N LEU A 15 -14.53 0.38 2.76
CA LEU A 15 -13.85 -0.91 2.66
C LEU A 15 -12.90 -1.20 3.84
N VAL A 16 -12.73 -0.25 4.75
CA VAL A 16 -11.72 -0.34 5.82
C VAL A 16 -12.35 -0.57 7.19
N LEU A 17 -11.54 -1.03 8.11
CA LEU A 17 -11.85 -1.08 9.53
C LEU A 17 -11.72 0.33 10.10
N GLY A 18 -12.74 0.82 10.80
CA GLY A 18 -12.72 2.11 11.48
C GLY A 18 -12.85 3.35 10.58
N GLU A 19 -13.11 3.19 9.28
CA GLU A 19 -13.42 4.25 8.29
C GLU A 19 -12.37 5.36 8.15
N LYS A 20 -11.23 5.29 8.81
CA LYS A 20 -10.20 6.34 8.85
C LYS A 20 -8.84 5.79 8.50
N GLY A 21 -8.06 6.60 7.77
CA GLY A 21 -6.63 6.41 7.61
C GLY A 21 -5.86 6.94 8.82
N SER A 22 -4.76 6.28 9.16
CA SER A 22 -3.88 6.70 10.25
C SER A 22 -2.49 7.05 9.73
N TYR A 23 -1.95 8.17 10.22
CA TYR A 23 -0.59 8.59 9.92
C TYR A 23 0.42 7.74 10.70
N GLY A 24 1.57 7.51 10.10
CA GLY A 24 2.66 6.80 10.77
C GLY A 24 3.37 7.65 11.83
N ILE A 25 4.37 7.04 12.44
CA ILE A 25 5.17 7.70 13.50
C ILE A 25 6.06 8.80 12.91
N GLY A 26 6.11 9.96 13.57
CA GLY A 26 6.96 11.09 13.21
C GLY A 26 8.40 11.03 13.76
N ALA A 27 8.87 9.85 14.17
CA ALA A 27 10.21 9.67 14.72
C ALA A 27 11.30 9.76 13.63
N PRO A 28 12.52 10.21 13.96
CA PRO A 28 13.64 10.20 13.03
C PRO A 28 14.07 8.77 12.70
N ALA A 29 14.49 8.55 11.45
CA ALA A 29 15.12 7.31 11.04
C ALA A 29 16.53 7.21 11.65
N VAL A 30 16.89 6.02 12.12
CA VAL A 30 18.24 5.68 12.56
C VAL A 30 18.85 4.63 11.62
N ASP A 31 20.15 4.40 11.72
CA ASP A 31 20.80 3.36 10.93
C ASP A 31 20.18 2.01 11.21
N TYR A 32 20.16 1.18 10.17
CA TYR A 32 19.53 -0.15 10.26
C TYR A 32 20.19 -0.98 11.36
N ASP A 33 19.35 -1.48 12.25
CA ASP A 33 19.72 -2.40 13.33
C ASP A 33 18.69 -3.53 13.37
N PRO A 34 19.08 -4.80 13.17
CA PRO A 34 18.15 -5.94 13.17
C PRO A 34 17.46 -6.18 14.52
N LYS A 35 17.94 -5.54 15.60
CA LYS A 35 17.31 -5.59 16.93
C LYS A 35 16.20 -4.57 17.11
N LYS A 36 16.06 -3.62 16.18
CA LYS A 36 15.05 -2.57 16.17
C LYS A 36 14.02 -2.83 15.08
N TYR A 37 12.90 -2.11 15.12
CA TYR A 37 11.90 -2.19 14.06
C TYR A 37 12.44 -1.62 12.75
N THR A 38 12.22 -2.35 11.66
CA THR A 38 12.46 -1.85 10.31
C THR A 38 11.48 -0.71 10.01
N TYR A 39 12.01 0.44 9.59
CA TYR A 39 11.26 1.66 9.39
C TYR A 39 10.92 1.84 7.91
N LEU A 40 9.66 1.65 7.55
CA LEU A 40 9.16 1.84 6.20
C LEU A 40 8.89 3.31 5.92
N ARG A 41 9.65 3.91 5.01
CA ARG A 41 9.52 5.31 4.59
C ARG A 41 8.94 5.38 3.18
N ILE A 42 8.45 6.56 2.77
CA ILE A 42 7.96 6.81 1.40
C ILE A 42 9.03 6.52 0.32
N THR A 43 10.31 6.68 0.64
CA THR A 43 11.45 6.42 -0.24
C THR A 43 11.79 4.95 -0.40
N ASP A 44 11.27 4.11 0.48
CA ASP A 44 11.55 2.67 0.48
C ASP A 44 10.52 1.88 -0.35
N ILE A 45 9.50 2.57 -0.89
CA ILE A 45 8.46 1.96 -1.72
C ILE A 45 8.82 2.16 -3.20
N ASN A 46 9.02 1.06 -3.91
CA ASN A 46 9.24 1.03 -5.36
C ASN A 46 7.94 1.34 -6.13
N ASP A 47 8.06 1.63 -7.42
CA ASP A 47 6.90 1.93 -8.27
C ASP A 47 5.96 0.72 -8.46
N ASP A 48 6.47 -0.49 -8.29
CA ASP A 48 5.69 -1.73 -8.35
C ASP A 48 5.07 -2.13 -6.99
N GLY A 49 5.20 -1.29 -5.97
CA GLY A 49 4.69 -1.56 -4.63
C GLY A 49 5.52 -2.56 -3.82
N SER A 50 6.70 -2.94 -4.29
CA SER A 50 7.67 -3.72 -3.50
C SER A 50 8.50 -2.81 -2.60
N ILE A 51 9.17 -3.40 -1.60
CA ILE A 51 10.11 -2.67 -0.74
C ILE A 51 11.50 -2.68 -1.37
N ASN A 52 12.11 -1.50 -1.46
CA ASN A 52 13.52 -1.37 -1.73
C ASN A 52 14.32 -1.72 -0.47
N THR A 53 14.96 -2.86 -0.50
CA THR A 53 15.78 -3.35 0.63
C THR A 53 17.15 -2.68 0.73
N ASN A 54 17.55 -1.92 -0.28
CA ASN A 54 18.80 -1.18 -0.26
C ASN A 54 18.66 0.09 0.58
N GLY A 55 19.41 0.17 1.68
CA GLY A 55 19.40 1.36 2.52
C GLY A 55 18.23 1.47 3.48
N LEU A 56 17.62 0.35 3.86
CA LEU A 56 16.64 0.30 4.92
C LEU A 56 17.16 1.00 6.18
N LYS A 57 16.25 1.56 6.94
CA LYS A 57 16.51 2.22 8.22
C LYS A 57 15.71 1.53 9.32
N SER A 58 16.07 1.85 10.55
CA SER A 58 15.32 1.47 11.73
C SER A 58 14.69 2.69 12.38
N VAL A 59 13.76 2.46 13.27
CA VAL A 59 13.18 3.46 14.17
C VAL A 59 13.44 3.06 15.62
N ASP A 60 13.84 4.05 16.43
CA ASP A 60 14.13 3.89 17.85
C ASP A 60 13.26 4.86 18.65
N ALA A 61 12.00 4.45 18.88
CA ALA A 61 11.04 5.23 19.65
C ALA A 61 10.20 4.28 20.51
N GLU A 62 9.94 4.67 21.76
CA GLU A 62 9.21 3.84 22.73
C GLU A 62 7.82 3.42 22.25
N ASP A 63 7.16 4.26 21.49
CA ASP A 63 5.80 4.03 20.98
C ASP A 63 5.75 3.47 19.56
N ALA A 64 6.90 3.10 18.97
CA ALA A 64 6.97 2.56 17.61
C ALA A 64 6.10 1.30 17.42
N TYR A 65 5.91 0.50 18.48
CA TYR A 65 5.06 -0.69 18.45
C TYR A 65 3.60 -0.40 18.07
N LYS A 66 3.10 0.82 18.27
CA LYS A 66 1.74 1.24 17.89
C LYS A 66 1.56 1.38 16.38
N TYR A 67 2.66 1.45 15.64
CA TYR A 67 2.70 1.70 14.20
C TYR A 67 3.19 0.48 13.40
N ILE A 68 3.13 -0.69 14.00
CA ILE A 68 3.44 -1.94 13.31
C ILE A 68 2.33 -2.25 12.31
N LEU A 69 2.74 -2.54 11.06
CA LEU A 69 1.81 -3.00 10.02
C LEU A 69 1.31 -4.41 10.33
N GLN A 70 0.05 -4.64 10.03
CA GLN A 70 -0.64 -5.91 10.24
C GLN A 70 -1.16 -6.45 8.89
N GLU A 71 -1.54 -7.71 8.89
CA GLU A 71 -2.19 -8.32 7.72
C GLU A 71 -3.39 -7.48 7.25
N ASN A 72 -3.52 -7.33 5.93
CA ASN A 72 -4.51 -6.49 5.25
C ASN A 72 -4.32 -4.97 5.42
N ASP A 73 -3.19 -4.52 5.96
CA ASP A 73 -2.84 -3.11 5.93
C ASP A 73 -2.28 -2.71 4.55
N ILE A 74 -2.70 -1.56 4.06
CA ILE A 74 -2.11 -0.87 2.92
C ILE A 74 -1.69 0.54 3.34
N VAL A 75 -0.50 0.96 2.92
CA VAL A 75 -0.02 2.32 3.17
C VAL A 75 0.11 3.10 1.88
N PHE A 76 -0.13 4.40 1.96
CA PHE A 76 -0.09 5.36 0.87
C PHE A 76 0.93 6.45 1.18
N ALA A 77 1.86 6.68 0.26
CA ALA A 77 2.76 7.83 0.35
C ALA A 77 1.99 9.11 0.04
N ARG A 78 2.01 10.07 0.98
CA ARG A 78 1.14 11.25 0.92
C ARG A 78 1.80 12.48 0.31
N THR A 79 3.11 12.51 0.15
CA THR A 79 3.84 13.73 -0.19
C THR A 79 5.10 13.47 -1.01
N GLY A 80 5.62 14.53 -1.64
CA GLY A 80 6.88 14.54 -2.38
C GLY A 80 6.85 13.72 -3.66
N ALA A 81 8.03 13.31 -4.14
CA ALA A 81 8.19 12.53 -5.37
C ALA A 81 7.51 11.15 -5.30
N SER A 82 7.24 10.67 -4.10
CA SER A 82 6.60 9.37 -3.86
C SER A 82 5.08 9.45 -3.72
N THR A 83 4.46 10.64 -3.83
CA THR A 83 3.00 10.79 -3.65
C THR A 83 2.24 9.78 -4.52
N GLY A 84 1.36 9.03 -3.87
CA GLY A 84 0.56 7.98 -4.51
C GLY A 84 1.21 6.61 -4.59
N LYS A 85 2.50 6.44 -4.28
CA LYS A 85 3.06 5.10 -4.15
C LYS A 85 2.38 4.36 -3.00
N THR A 86 2.14 3.07 -3.18
CA THR A 86 1.47 2.23 -2.18
C THR A 86 2.27 0.99 -1.90
N TYR A 87 2.14 0.51 -0.67
CA TYR A 87 2.65 -0.79 -0.26
C TYR A 87 1.55 -1.55 0.50
N PHE A 88 1.23 -2.73 0.02
CA PHE A 88 0.33 -3.67 0.70
C PHE A 88 1.16 -4.62 1.55
N TYR A 89 0.94 -4.60 2.87
CA TYR A 89 1.76 -5.36 3.81
C TYR A 89 1.73 -6.86 3.53
N GLN A 90 2.91 -7.45 3.55
CA GLN A 90 3.12 -8.89 3.38
C GLN A 90 3.92 -9.43 4.58
N PRO A 91 3.42 -10.45 5.29
CA PRO A 91 4.09 -10.97 6.49
C PRO A 91 5.55 -11.44 6.26
N GLN A 92 5.88 -11.89 5.04
CA GLN A 92 7.24 -12.29 4.68
C GLN A 92 8.26 -11.14 4.68
N ASP A 93 7.79 -9.89 4.62
CA ASP A 93 8.66 -8.70 4.68
C ASP A 93 9.05 -8.34 6.13
N GLY A 94 8.59 -9.15 7.10
CA GLY A 94 8.93 -8.99 8.52
C GLY A 94 8.14 -7.89 9.22
N THR A 95 8.59 -7.51 10.39
CA THR A 95 7.93 -6.50 11.23
C THR A 95 8.31 -5.09 10.76
N LEU A 96 7.34 -4.37 10.20
CA LEU A 96 7.53 -3.02 9.66
C LEU A 96 6.76 -2.00 10.48
N VAL A 97 7.42 -0.89 10.80
CA VAL A 97 6.81 0.33 11.39
C VAL A 97 6.75 1.39 10.31
N TYR A 98 5.57 1.96 10.05
CA TYR A 98 5.40 2.94 8.97
C TYR A 98 5.62 4.38 9.44
N ALA A 99 6.30 5.16 8.59
CA ALA A 99 6.73 6.53 8.87
C ALA A 99 5.60 7.55 8.68
N GLY A 100 5.74 8.74 9.27
CA GLY A 100 4.72 9.80 9.32
C GLY A 100 4.27 10.38 7.96
N PHE A 101 5.04 10.14 6.89
CA PHE A 101 4.64 10.48 5.52
C PHE A 101 3.86 9.38 4.80
N LEU A 102 3.56 8.28 5.50
CA LEU A 102 2.67 7.22 5.07
C LEU A 102 1.32 7.32 5.81
N ILE A 103 0.25 6.99 5.09
CA ILE A 103 -1.09 6.87 5.66
C ILE A 103 -1.52 5.42 5.49
N LYS A 104 -1.87 4.77 6.60
CA LYS A 104 -2.31 3.38 6.65
C LYS A 104 -3.83 3.28 6.62
N PHE A 105 -4.33 2.30 5.87
CA PHE A 105 -5.71 1.83 5.92
C PHE A 105 -5.70 0.32 6.15
N SER A 106 -6.47 -0.14 7.13
CA SER A 106 -6.66 -1.56 7.42
C SER A 106 -7.90 -2.06 6.68
N ILE A 107 -7.71 -2.91 5.68
CA ILE A 107 -8.80 -3.34 4.79
C ILE A 107 -9.65 -4.42 5.48
N ASP A 108 -10.97 -4.26 5.43
CA ASP A 108 -11.92 -5.24 5.99
C ASP A 108 -12.14 -6.40 5.00
N PRO A 109 -11.65 -7.62 5.29
CA PRO A 109 -11.78 -8.77 4.39
C PRO A 109 -13.24 -9.24 4.19
N ARG A 110 -14.16 -8.78 5.03
CA ARG A 110 -15.60 -9.08 4.87
C ARG A 110 -16.24 -8.23 3.78
N LYS A 111 -15.66 -7.06 3.46
CA LYS A 111 -16.20 -6.09 2.52
C LYS A 111 -15.61 -6.24 1.12
N VAL A 112 -14.33 -6.59 1.03
CA VAL A 112 -13.56 -6.70 -0.21
C VAL A 112 -12.47 -7.75 -0.05
N ASN A 113 -11.97 -8.33 -1.16
CA ASN A 113 -10.72 -9.08 -1.10
C ASN A 113 -9.57 -8.08 -0.89
N PRO A 114 -8.87 -8.08 0.27
CA PRO A 114 -7.89 -7.05 0.59
C PRO A 114 -6.75 -6.96 -0.43
N ARG A 115 -6.28 -8.10 -0.94
CA ARG A 115 -5.20 -8.15 -1.94
C ARG A 115 -5.57 -7.47 -3.27
N LEU A 116 -6.86 -7.31 -3.56
CA LEU A 116 -7.29 -6.60 -4.76
C LEU A 116 -6.85 -5.14 -4.73
N LEU A 117 -6.77 -4.51 -3.53
CA LEU A 117 -6.32 -3.13 -3.37
C LEU A 117 -4.87 -2.95 -3.84
N LYS A 118 -4.00 -3.95 -3.63
CA LYS A 118 -2.63 -3.96 -4.16
C LYS A 118 -2.61 -3.71 -5.68
N TYR A 119 -3.53 -4.33 -6.42
CA TYR A 119 -3.58 -4.23 -7.88
C TYR A 119 -4.31 -2.97 -8.35
N ILE A 120 -5.40 -2.60 -7.68
CA ILE A 120 -6.14 -1.37 -8.00
C ILE A 120 -5.24 -0.14 -7.87
N THR A 121 -4.41 -0.06 -6.83
CA THR A 121 -3.50 1.06 -6.59
C THR A 121 -2.28 1.09 -7.52
N HIS A 122 -2.21 0.18 -8.49
CA HIS A 122 -1.26 0.19 -9.61
C HIS A 122 -1.95 0.30 -10.97
N SER A 123 -3.26 0.60 -10.97
CA SER A 123 -4.01 0.81 -12.21
C SER A 123 -3.82 2.23 -12.77
N GLN A 124 -4.06 2.39 -14.07
CA GLN A 124 -4.04 3.70 -14.71
C GLN A 124 -5.09 4.65 -14.11
N GLU A 125 -6.25 4.13 -13.70
CA GLU A 125 -7.32 4.88 -13.07
C GLU A 125 -6.87 5.49 -11.73
N TYR A 126 -6.19 4.69 -10.91
CA TYR A 126 -5.60 5.16 -9.66
C TYR A 126 -4.55 6.26 -9.89
N TYR A 127 -3.63 6.06 -10.82
CA TYR A 127 -2.61 7.07 -11.13
C TYR A 127 -3.20 8.35 -11.68
N ASN A 128 -4.27 8.28 -12.48
CA ASN A 128 -4.98 9.47 -12.95
C ASN A 128 -5.64 10.21 -11.79
N TRP A 129 -6.24 9.48 -10.85
CA TRP A 129 -6.81 10.07 -9.64
C TRP A 129 -5.76 10.77 -8.79
N VAL A 130 -4.60 10.14 -8.54
CA VAL A 130 -3.48 10.76 -7.80
C VAL A 130 -3.00 12.04 -8.49
N ARG A 131 -2.79 12.00 -9.81
CA ARG A 131 -2.33 13.17 -10.59
C ARG A 131 -3.32 14.32 -10.59
N SER A 132 -4.60 14.08 -10.36
CA SER A 132 -5.60 15.15 -10.28
C SER A 132 -5.36 16.13 -9.11
N PHE A 133 -4.50 15.77 -8.15
CA PHE A 133 -4.08 16.63 -7.04
C PHE A 133 -2.78 17.38 -7.30
N ASP A 134 -2.12 17.16 -8.44
CA ASP A 134 -0.94 17.93 -8.81
C ASP A 134 -1.33 19.35 -9.20
N THR A 135 -0.66 20.35 -8.63
CA THR A 135 -0.93 21.77 -8.88
C THR A 135 0.34 22.46 -9.37
N GLY A 136 0.28 23.00 -10.60
CA GLY A 136 1.30 23.91 -11.12
C GLY A 136 2.76 23.39 -11.10
N GLY A 137 2.97 22.09 -11.38
CA GLY A 137 4.29 21.48 -11.39
C GLY A 137 4.76 20.96 -10.03
N THR A 138 3.98 21.18 -8.97
CA THR A 138 4.23 20.62 -7.63
C THR A 138 3.36 19.40 -7.42
N ARG A 139 3.94 18.29 -6.98
CA ARG A 139 3.19 17.09 -6.63
C ARG A 139 2.28 17.37 -5.44
N GLY A 140 1.01 16.98 -5.56
CA GLY A 140 0.01 17.20 -4.53
C GLY A 140 0.37 16.52 -3.20
N ASN A 141 -0.04 17.13 -2.10
CA ASN A 141 -0.03 16.51 -0.79
C ASN A 141 -1.44 15.96 -0.53
N ILE A 142 -1.58 14.64 -0.48
CA ILE A 142 -2.87 13.96 -0.29
C ILE A 142 -3.00 13.56 1.18
N ASN A 143 -4.00 14.07 1.87
CA ASN A 143 -4.24 13.74 3.27
C ASN A 143 -5.11 12.48 3.44
N ALA A 144 -5.24 12.02 4.69
CA ALA A 144 -5.98 10.81 5.02
C ALA A 144 -7.48 10.88 4.64
N VAL A 145 -8.10 12.06 4.77
CA VAL A 145 -9.51 12.26 4.40
C VAL A 145 -9.69 12.15 2.90
N THR A 146 -8.79 12.72 2.12
CA THR A 146 -8.81 12.64 0.66
C THR A 146 -8.64 11.21 0.18
N PHE A 147 -7.64 10.45 0.71
CA PHE A 147 -7.50 9.03 0.39
C PHE A 147 -8.73 8.22 0.82
N ALA A 148 -9.31 8.48 2.00
CA ALA A 148 -10.51 7.79 2.47
C ALA A 148 -11.71 7.96 1.51
N ASN A 149 -11.80 9.09 0.81
CA ASN A 149 -12.83 9.37 -0.18
C ASN A 149 -12.44 8.99 -1.62
N MET A 150 -11.35 8.25 -1.82
CA MET A 150 -10.96 7.74 -3.13
C MET A 150 -12.01 6.78 -3.67
N PRO A 151 -12.53 7.00 -4.89
CA PRO A 151 -13.49 6.09 -5.52
C PRO A 151 -12.79 4.80 -5.96
N ILE A 152 -13.41 3.67 -5.69
CA ILE A 152 -12.93 2.33 -6.06
C ILE A 152 -14.06 1.59 -6.75
N THR A 153 -13.82 1.13 -7.97
CA THR A 153 -14.78 0.33 -8.73
C THR A 153 -14.47 -1.16 -8.54
N LEU A 154 -15.44 -1.89 -7.99
CA LEU A 154 -15.28 -3.28 -7.61
C LEU A 154 -16.28 -4.17 -8.36
N PRO A 155 -15.84 -5.30 -8.94
CA PRO A 155 -16.74 -6.37 -9.35
C PRO A 155 -17.29 -7.12 -8.12
N ASN A 156 -18.19 -8.08 -8.31
CA ASN A 156 -18.65 -8.95 -7.23
C ASN A 156 -17.49 -9.76 -6.62
N ARG A 157 -17.66 -10.22 -5.37
CA ARG A 157 -16.62 -10.89 -4.58
C ARG A 157 -16.00 -12.10 -5.31
N ALA A 158 -16.79 -12.94 -5.94
CA ALA A 158 -16.30 -14.12 -6.65
C ALA A 158 -15.35 -13.73 -7.81
N THR A 159 -15.63 -12.63 -8.49
CA THR A 159 -14.75 -12.08 -9.52
C THR A 159 -13.48 -11.48 -8.92
N GLN A 160 -13.59 -10.77 -7.80
CA GLN A 160 -12.42 -10.25 -7.08
C GLN A 160 -11.45 -11.39 -6.71
N ASP A 161 -11.98 -12.48 -6.15
CA ASP A 161 -11.16 -13.63 -5.72
C ASP A 161 -10.46 -14.30 -6.91
N LYS A 162 -11.13 -14.39 -8.06
CA LYS A 162 -10.51 -14.91 -9.31
C LYS A 162 -9.40 -14.00 -9.82
N ILE A 163 -9.62 -12.69 -9.84
CA ILE A 163 -8.60 -11.70 -10.25
C ILE A 163 -7.38 -11.82 -9.34
N VAL A 164 -7.59 -11.83 -8.03
CA VAL A 164 -6.51 -11.95 -7.06
C VAL A 164 -5.76 -13.27 -7.22
N ALA A 165 -6.44 -14.39 -7.41
CA ALA A 165 -5.81 -15.69 -7.62
C ALA A 165 -4.88 -15.71 -8.85
N ILE A 166 -5.30 -15.09 -9.96
CA ILE A 166 -4.47 -15.01 -11.18
C ILE A 166 -3.26 -14.09 -10.95
N LEU A 167 -3.50 -12.87 -10.45
CA LEU A 167 -2.44 -11.87 -10.30
C LEU A 167 -1.42 -12.27 -9.23
N SER A 168 -1.86 -12.84 -8.10
CA SER A 168 -0.93 -13.32 -7.07
C SER A 168 -0.07 -14.49 -7.57
N SER A 169 -0.60 -15.38 -8.41
CA SER A 169 0.21 -16.44 -8.99
C SER A 169 1.31 -15.91 -9.93
N LEU A 170 1.08 -14.77 -10.58
CA LEU A 170 2.10 -14.08 -11.38
C LEU A 170 3.14 -13.40 -10.48
N ASP A 171 2.71 -12.75 -9.40
CA ASP A 171 3.62 -12.15 -8.41
C ASP A 171 4.56 -13.20 -7.83
N ASP A 172 4.03 -14.37 -7.44
CA ASP A 172 4.81 -15.47 -6.88
C ASP A 172 5.88 -15.96 -7.87
N LYS A 173 5.54 -16.04 -9.16
CA LYS A 173 6.50 -16.41 -10.21
C LYS A 173 7.58 -15.33 -10.40
N ILE A 174 7.19 -14.06 -10.39
CA ILE A 174 8.15 -12.96 -10.50
C ILE A 174 9.13 -12.98 -9.33
N GLU A 175 8.61 -13.17 -8.12
CA GLU A 175 9.44 -13.24 -6.91
C GLU A 175 10.38 -14.46 -6.93
N LEU A 176 9.88 -15.62 -7.35
CA LEU A 176 10.70 -16.82 -7.51
C LEU A 176 11.84 -16.57 -8.52
N ASN A 177 11.55 -15.98 -9.66
CA ASN A 177 12.55 -15.66 -10.67
C ASN A 177 13.60 -14.65 -10.15
N ARG A 178 13.18 -13.63 -9.40
CA ARG A 178 14.10 -12.68 -8.75
C ARG A 178 15.07 -13.40 -7.80
N ARG A 179 14.57 -14.33 -6.97
CA ARG A 179 15.40 -15.13 -6.06
C ARG A 179 16.38 -16.04 -6.81
N ILE A 180 15.94 -16.69 -7.89
CA ILE A 180 16.81 -17.51 -8.73
C ILE A 180 17.94 -16.65 -9.32
N ASN A 181 17.61 -15.50 -9.88
CA ASN A 181 18.61 -14.61 -10.49
C ASN A 181 19.58 -14.02 -9.45
N ALA A 182 19.14 -13.76 -8.23
CA ALA A 182 20.01 -13.28 -7.15
C ALA A 182 21.01 -14.33 -6.65
N ASN A 183 20.75 -15.62 -6.90
CA ASN A 183 21.61 -16.74 -6.50
C ASN A 183 22.55 -17.23 -7.63
N LEU A 184 22.45 -16.65 -8.82
CA LEU A 184 23.32 -16.93 -9.97
C LEU A 184 24.46 -15.91 -10.05
#